data_6d32ae4e7bba977e394512485701065a
#
_entry.id   6d32ae4e7bba977e394512485701065a
#
_cell.length_a   1.000
_cell.length_b   1.000
_cell.length_c   1.000
_cell.angle_alpha   90.00
_cell.angle_beta   90.00
_cell.angle_gamma   90.00
#
_symmetry.space_group_name_H-M   'P 1'
#
loop_
_entity.id
_entity.type
_entity.pdbx_description
1 polymer ?
#
loop_
_entity_poly.entity_id
_entity_poly.type
_entity_poly.pdbx_seq_one_letter_code
_entity_poly.pdbx_strand_id
1 'polypeptide(L)'
;MGKIIIAAAMALLVSASQANVKLYVFDCGHLYFDDVSNFGLTNEETDVRELFVPCYLIDHPDGKMIWDAGLPLDMVGLREPDATSWYETSLIDQLSDIGVGPQDIDFAAYSHFHYDHTGAANAFNDATLLIQEAEYVAAFHEPESNPVFRPPLYSNLVDSTKILLQGDYDVFGDGKVMILSAPGHTPGHQTLKLELDNFGPLILSGDLYHFEASRLLRRTPVFNTDSEETLRSMNKIEIIRQESGATFWLEHSLELANSLNLSPFYYE
;
A
#
# COMPACT_ATOMS: atom_id res chain seq x y z
N MET A 1 -51.41 52.63 11.65
CA MET A 1 -51.33 51.28 11.06
C MET A 1 -49.95 51.11 10.46
N GLY A 2 -48.99 50.57 11.22
CA GLY A 2 -47.64 50.35 10.75
C GLY A 2 -47.51 48.97 10.04
N LYS A 3 -47.00 48.95 8.85
CA LYS A 3 -46.70 47.72 8.09
C LYS A 3 -45.34 47.16 8.54
N ILE A 4 -45.36 45.97 9.12
CA ILE A 4 -44.15 45.20 9.44
C ILE A 4 -43.75 44.39 8.19
N ILE A 5 -42.58 44.67 7.62
CA ILE A 5 -42.01 43.86 6.53
C ILE A 5 -41.08 42.84 7.19
N ILE A 6 -41.45 41.55 7.13
CA ILE A 6 -40.60 40.45 7.54
C ILE A 6 -39.73 40.07 6.33
N ALA A 7 -38.41 40.37 6.39
CA ALA A 7 -37.46 39.89 5.41
C ALA A 7 -37.07 38.45 5.80
N ALA A 8 -37.48 37.50 4.98
CA ALA A 8 -37.01 36.11 5.11
C ALA A 8 -35.59 36.01 4.53
N ALA A 9 -34.60 35.82 5.38
CA ALA A 9 -33.25 35.49 4.97
C ALA A 9 -33.22 34.02 4.51
N MET A 10 -33.10 33.82 3.19
CA MET A 10 -32.90 32.50 2.59
C MET A 10 -31.42 32.17 2.73
N ALA A 11 -31.05 31.33 3.70
CA ALA A 11 -29.72 30.81 3.81
C ALA A 11 -29.47 29.83 2.64
N LEU A 12 -28.64 30.25 1.68
CA LEU A 12 -28.09 29.35 0.69
C LEU A 12 -27.12 28.41 1.40
N LEU A 13 -27.54 27.17 1.64
CA LEU A 13 -26.65 26.08 1.95
C LEU A 13 -25.83 25.80 0.68
N VAL A 14 -24.65 26.39 0.58
CA VAL A 14 -23.65 25.95 -0.36
C VAL A 14 -23.16 24.59 0.18
N SER A 15 -23.67 23.51 -0.40
CA SER A 15 -23.04 22.20 -0.22
C SER A 15 -21.63 22.30 -0.83
N ALA A 16 -20.63 22.44 0.01
CA ALA A 16 -19.27 22.22 -0.43
C ALA A 16 -19.23 20.78 -0.95
N SER A 17 -18.98 20.58 -2.23
CA SER A 17 -18.62 19.27 -2.76
C SER A 17 -17.39 18.84 -1.98
N GLN A 18 -17.55 17.87 -1.10
CA GLN A 18 -16.42 17.30 -0.40
C GLN A 18 -15.60 16.61 -1.49
N ALA A 19 -14.34 17.00 -1.64
CA ALA A 19 -13.48 16.36 -2.62
C ALA A 19 -13.36 14.87 -2.27
N ASN A 20 -13.37 14.02 -3.31
CA ASN A 20 -13.35 12.57 -3.14
C ASN A 20 -11.92 12.08 -2.85
N VAL A 21 -11.80 10.93 -2.21
CA VAL A 21 -10.52 10.20 -2.11
C VAL A 21 -10.16 9.69 -3.49
N LYS A 22 -8.91 9.91 -3.91
CA LYS A 22 -8.37 9.40 -5.17
C LYS A 22 -7.23 8.43 -4.89
N LEU A 23 -7.23 7.33 -5.61
CA LEU A 23 -6.17 6.34 -5.59
C LEU A 23 -5.45 6.33 -6.94
N TYR A 24 -4.17 6.69 -6.95
CA TYR A 24 -3.27 6.53 -8.09
C TYR A 24 -2.45 5.25 -7.91
N VAL A 25 -2.24 4.53 -9.00
CA VAL A 25 -1.43 3.30 -9.05
C VAL A 25 -0.21 3.58 -9.91
N PHE A 26 0.98 3.24 -9.41
CA PHE A 26 2.24 3.39 -10.10
C PHE A 26 2.89 2.03 -10.35
N ASP A 27 3.60 1.92 -11.47
CA ASP A 27 4.51 0.81 -11.74
C ASP A 27 5.84 1.10 -11.03
N CYS A 28 6.09 0.40 -9.93
CA CYS A 28 7.28 0.53 -9.11
C CYS A 28 8.23 -0.65 -9.26
N GLY A 29 8.03 -1.47 -10.29
CA GLY A 29 8.93 -2.53 -10.68
C GLY A 29 8.29 -3.90 -10.86
N HIS A 30 9.14 -4.83 -11.21
CA HIS A 30 8.77 -6.23 -11.49
C HIS A 30 9.80 -7.18 -10.89
N LEU A 31 9.34 -8.36 -10.47
CA LEU A 31 10.16 -9.46 -9.99
C LEU A 31 9.89 -10.70 -10.82
N TYR A 32 10.91 -11.48 -11.13
CA TYR A 32 10.78 -12.73 -11.87
C TYR A 32 11.38 -13.91 -11.10
N PHE A 33 10.69 -15.03 -11.08
CA PHE A 33 11.09 -16.25 -10.40
C PHE A 33 10.87 -17.47 -11.29
N ASP A 34 11.94 -18.19 -11.60
CA ASP A 34 11.83 -19.49 -12.31
C ASP A 34 11.19 -20.57 -11.43
N ASP A 35 11.35 -20.45 -10.12
CA ASP A 35 10.85 -21.38 -9.11
C ASP A 35 10.10 -20.62 -8.00
N VAL A 36 8.83 -20.97 -7.80
CA VAL A 36 7.95 -20.35 -6.81
C VAL A 36 7.90 -21.10 -5.48
N SER A 37 8.79 -22.08 -5.26
CA SER A 37 8.80 -22.90 -4.03
C SER A 37 9.00 -22.08 -2.77
N ASN A 38 9.75 -20.96 -2.84
CA ASN A 38 9.94 -20.04 -1.74
C ASN A 38 8.64 -19.36 -1.30
N PHE A 39 7.62 -19.33 -2.16
CA PHE A 39 6.28 -18.80 -1.83
C PHE A 39 5.33 -19.89 -1.30
N GLY A 40 5.85 -21.09 -1.00
CA GLY A 40 5.07 -22.22 -0.50
C GLY A 40 4.19 -22.89 -1.57
N LEU A 41 4.48 -22.65 -2.84
CA LEU A 41 3.81 -23.22 -4.01
C LEU A 41 4.77 -24.10 -4.81
N THR A 42 4.23 -24.98 -5.62
CA THR A 42 4.99 -25.65 -6.67
C THR A 42 4.76 -25.00 -8.02
N ASN A 43 5.66 -25.23 -8.97
CA ASN A 43 5.52 -24.71 -10.33
C ASN A 43 4.33 -25.31 -11.09
N GLU A 44 3.72 -26.39 -10.61
CA GLU A 44 2.48 -26.99 -11.14
C GLU A 44 1.22 -26.36 -10.54
N GLU A 45 1.32 -25.71 -9.36
CA GLU A 45 0.20 -25.03 -8.70
C GLU A 45 -0.07 -23.63 -9.26
N THR A 46 0.90 -23.04 -9.97
CA THR A 46 0.75 -21.74 -10.64
C THR A 46 1.70 -21.60 -11.82
N ASP A 47 1.23 -21.00 -12.92
CA ASP A 47 2.05 -20.63 -14.08
C ASP A 47 2.64 -19.20 -13.95
N VAL A 48 2.29 -18.46 -12.91
CA VAL A 48 2.80 -17.10 -12.68
C VAL A 48 4.28 -17.17 -12.30
N ARG A 49 5.11 -16.38 -13.02
CA ARG A 49 6.55 -16.25 -12.78
C ARG A 49 6.99 -14.81 -12.61
N GLU A 50 6.16 -13.88 -12.99
CA GLU A 50 6.41 -12.46 -12.88
C GLU A 50 5.43 -11.83 -11.89
N LEU A 51 5.96 -11.09 -10.94
CA LEU A 51 5.22 -10.30 -9.97
C LEU A 51 5.36 -8.83 -10.30
N PHE A 52 4.25 -8.12 -10.27
CA PHE A 52 4.20 -6.66 -10.34
C PHE A 52 4.48 -6.07 -8.96
N VAL A 53 5.17 -4.96 -8.91
CA VAL A 53 5.45 -4.22 -7.67
C VAL A 53 4.79 -2.85 -7.75
N PRO A 54 3.59 -2.68 -7.18
CA PRO A 54 2.90 -1.40 -7.19
C PRO A 54 3.41 -0.45 -6.11
N CYS A 55 3.17 0.85 -6.35
CA CYS A 55 3.11 1.87 -5.33
C CYS A 55 1.79 2.62 -5.50
N TYR A 56 1.33 3.26 -4.44
CA TYR A 56 0.06 3.96 -4.47
C TYR A 56 0.17 5.35 -3.83
N LEU A 57 -0.51 6.34 -4.45
CA LEU A 57 -0.79 7.62 -3.80
C LEU A 57 -2.28 7.67 -3.48
N ILE A 58 -2.59 7.90 -2.22
CA ILE A 58 -3.92 8.22 -1.74
C ILE A 58 -4.00 9.73 -1.58
N ASP A 59 -4.78 10.40 -2.45
CA ASP A 59 -5.02 11.85 -2.40
C ASP A 59 -6.37 12.07 -1.72
N HIS A 60 -6.31 12.33 -0.42
CA HIS A 60 -7.47 12.60 0.44
C HIS A 60 -7.66 14.11 0.59
N PRO A 61 -8.89 14.63 0.78
CA PRO A 61 -9.13 16.04 1.02
C PRO A 61 -8.32 16.66 2.16
N ASP A 62 -7.99 15.87 3.16
CA ASP A 62 -7.27 16.30 4.36
C ASP A 62 -5.76 15.97 4.33
N GLY A 63 -5.22 15.48 3.20
CA GLY A 63 -3.79 15.21 3.05
C GLY A 63 -3.48 14.08 2.06
N LYS A 64 -2.20 13.86 1.80
CA LYS A 64 -1.71 12.83 0.89
C LYS A 64 -0.95 11.75 1.63
N MET A 65 -1.20 10.50 1.27
CA MET A 65 -0.48 9.35 1.79
C MET A 65 0.15 8.54 0.66
N ILE A 66 1.44 8.23 0.80
CA ILE A 66 2.07 7.19 0.00
C ILE A 66 1.88 5.83 0.68
N TRP A 67 1.51 4.82 -0.09
CA TRP A 67 1.42 3.43 0.33
C TRP A 67 2.34 2.59 -0.52
N ASP A 68 3.35 1.98 0.11
CA ASP A 68 4.49 1.31 -0.49
C ASP A 68 5.33 2.19 -1.42
N ALA A 69 6.60 1.86 -1.58
CA ALA A 69 7.59 2.66 -2.29
C ALA A 69 8.47 1.85 -3.26
N GLY A 70 8.00 0.66 -3.63
CA GLY A 70 8.54 -0.13 -4.72
C GLY A 70 9.96 -0.65 -4.55
N LEU A 71 10.55 -1.02 -5.68
CA LEU A 71 11.95 -1.47 -5.78
C LEU A 71 12.94 -0.32 -5.54
N PRO A 72 14.19 -0.64 -5.15
CA PRO A 72 15.23 0.36 -4.93
C PRO A 72 15.47 1.28 -6.13
N LEU A 73 15.63 2.59 -5.86
CA LEU A 73 15.81 3.62 -6.89
C LEU A 73 17.09 3.43 -7.72
N ASP A 74 18.10 2.76 -7.21
CA ASP A 74 19.34 2.44 -7.95
C ASP A 74 19.14 1.36 -9.02
N MET A 75 17.97 0.71 -9.05
CA MET A 75 17.58 -0.24 -10.08
C MET A 75 16.86 0.42 -11.28
N VAL A 76 16.51 1.70 -11.18
CA VAL A 76 15.76 2.41 -12.25
C VAL A 76 16.53 2.44 -13.56
N GLY A 77 15.88 1.99 -14.64
CA GLY A 77 16.47 1.94 -15.99
C GLY A 77 17.53 0.85 -16.19
N LEU A 78 17.78 0.01 -15.18
CA LEU A 78 18.74 -1.09 -15.25
C LEU A 78 17.99 -2.39 -15.54
N ARG A 79 17.89 -2.76 -16.83
CA ARG A 79 17.31 -4.05 -17.24
C ARG A 79 18.32 -4.83 -18.06
N GLU A 80 19.03 -5.71 -17.39
CA GLU A 80 19.92 -6.68 -18.06
C GLU A 80 19.08 -7.82 -18.68
N PRO A 81 19.59 -8.52 -19.72
CA PRO A 81 18.84 -9.56 -20.42
C PRO A 81 18.36 -10.73 -19.56
N ASP A 82 19.06 -11.00 -18.45
CA ASP A 82 18.79 -12.07 -17.49
C ASP A 82 18.37 -11.52 -16.11
N ALA A 83 17.93 -10.24 -16.07
CA ALA A 83 17.48 -9.61 -14.85
C ALA A 83 16.27 -10.34 -14.26
N THR A 84 16.35 -10.65 -12.97
CA THR A 84 15.24 -11.19 -12.17
C THR A 84 14.42 -10.10 -11.51
N SER A 85 14.80 -8.84 -11.68
CA SER A 85 14.04 -7.66 -11.24
C SER A 85 14.40 -6.47 -12.13
N TRP A 86 13.42 -5.60 -12.37
CA TRP A 86 13.62 -4.36 -13.13
C TRP A 86 12.62 -3.29 -12.70
N TYR A 87 12.97 -2.04 -12.98
CA TYR A 87 12.21 -0.86 -12.62
C TYR A 87 12.47 0.23 -13.68
N GLU A 88 11.47 0.59 -14.47
CA GLU A 88 11.68 1.45 -15.64
C GLU A 88 11.71 2.94 -15.27
N THR A 89 10.74 3.43 -14.50
CA THR A 89 10.58 4.85 -14.16
C THR A 89 10.38 5.00 -12.66
N SER A 90 11.21 5.81 -12.01
CA SER A 90 11.15 5.96 -10.55
C SER A 90 9.78 6.43 -10.07
N LEU A 91 9.38 6.00 -8.86
CA LEU A 91 8.17 6.52 -8.19
C LEU A 91 8.20 8.06 -8.11
N ILE A 92 9.38 8.62 -7.87
CA ILE A 92 9.55 10.08 -7.74
C ILE A 92 9.25 10.80 -9.05
N ASP A 93 9.72 10.25 -10.18
CA ASP A 93 9.44 10.83 -11.52
C ASP A 93 7.95 10.67 -11.85
N GLN A 94 7.35 9.50 -11.58
CA GLN A 94 5.92 9.27 -11.82
C GLN A 94 5.02 10.17 -10.96
N LEU A 95 5.39 10.46 -9.71
CA LEU A 95 4.71 11.45 -8.87
C LEU A 95 4.86 12.85 -9.45
N SER A 96 6.06 13.22 -9.92
CA SER A 96 6.32 14.51 -10.56
C SER A 96 5.47 14.72 -11.83
N ASP A 97 5.19 13.66 -12.59
CA ASP A 97 4.36 13.72 -13.81
C ASP A 97 2.90 14.14 -13.50
N ILE A 98 2.43 13.90 -12.27
CA ILE A 98 1.13 14.36 -11.79
C ILE A 98 1.21 15.61 -10.90
N GLY A 99 2.39 16.25 -10.83
CA GLY A 99 2.62 17.50 -10.10
C GLY A 99 2.72 17.31 -8.57
N VAL A 100 3.09 16.12 -8.10
CA VAL A 100 3.29 15.80 -6.69
C VAL A 100 4.75 15.51 -6.43
N GLY A 101 5.34 16.14 -5.42
CA GLY A 101 6.70 15.84 -4.96
C GLY A 101 6.70 15.15 -3.61
N PRO A 102 7.82 14.54 -3.18
CA PRO A 102 7.93 13.93 -1.85
C PRO A 102 7.55 14.87 -0.70
N GLN A 103 7.81 16.17 -0.85
CA GLN A 103 7.49 17.22 0.14
C GLN A 103 5.98 17.48 0.28
N ASP A 104 5.16 17.00 -0.66
CA ASP A 104 3.70 17.17 -0.66
C ASP A 104 2.99 16.00 0.04
N ILE A 105 3.76 15.02 0.54
CA ILE A 105 3.25 13.83 1.19
C ILE A 105 3.18 14.07 2.70
N ASP A 106 1.98 13.96 3.27
CA ASP A 106 1.71 14.15 4.70
C ASP A 106 1.98 12.87 5.51
N PHE A 107 1.65 11.72 4.94
CA PHE A 107 1.81 10.40 5.55
C PHE A 107 2.56 9.45 4.63
N ALA A 108 3.47 8.66 5.20
CA ALA A 108 4.08 7.53 4.55
C ALA A 108 3.73 6.26 5.32
N ALA A 109 3.19 5.27 4.65
CA ALA A 109 2.88 3.97 5.20
C ALA A 109 3.33 2.89 4.22
N TYR A 110 3.79 1.78 4.77
CA TYR A 110 4.25 0.63 3.99
C TYR A 110 3.50 -0.59 4.50
N SER A 111 3.10 -1.47 3.57
CA SER A 111 2.46 -2.73 3.95
C SER A 111 3.35 -3.51 4.92
N HIS A 112 4.66 -3.48 4.66
CA HIS A 112 5.74 -4.01 5.50
C HIS A 112 7.11 -3.51 5.00
N PHE A 113 8.22 -3.95 5.63
CA PHE A 113 9.54 -3.38 5.38
C PHE A 113 10.48 -4.24 4.53
N HIS A 114 9.96 -5.14 3.67
CA HIS A 114 10.77 -5.77 2.64
C HIS A 114 11.24 -4.75 1.59
N TYR A 115 12.32 -5.09 0.88
CA TYR A 115 13.04 -4.15 0.01
C TYR A 115 12.22 -3.66 -1.19
N ASP A 116 11.27 -4.45 -1.66
CA ASP A 116 10.39 -4.16 -2.79
C ASP A 116 9.14 -3.34 -2.40
N HIS A 117 8.95 -3.07 -1.11
CA HIS A 117 7.94 -2.14 -0.59
C HIS A 117 8.56 -0.85 -0.03
N THR A 118 9.89 -0.81 0.15
CA THR A 118 10.59 0.32 0.79
C THR A 118 11.68 0.95 -0.07
N GLY A 119 11.76 0.61 -1.36
CA GLY A 119 12.86 1.03 -2.23
C GLY A 119 13.10 2.53 -2.33
N ALA A 120 12.04 3.33 -2.36
CA ALA A 120 12.10 4.79 -2.34
C ALA A 120 11.76 5.42 -0.99
N ALA A 121 11.66 4.64 0.10
CA ALA A 121 11.12 5.10 1.38
C ALA A 121 11.89 6.30 1.96
N ASN A 122 13.20 6.36 1.79
CA ASN A 122 14.04 7.47 2.24
C ASN A 122 13.66 8.84 1.63
N ALA A 123 12.96 8.86 0.50
CA ALA A 123 12.50 10.10 -0.12
C ALA A 123 11.32 10.75 0.63
N PHE A 124 10.62 10.00 1.48
CA PHE A 124 9.44 10.44 2.21
C PHE A 124 9.72 10.66 3.71
N ASN A 125 10.95 10.96 4.08
CA ASN A 125 11.36 11.11 5.48
C ASN A 125 10.78 12.36 6.17
N ASP A 126 10.27 13.33 5.43
CA ASP A 126 9.57 14.51 5.99
C ASP A 126 8.09 14.21 6.31
N ALA A 127 7.52 13.15 5.74
CA ALA A 127 6.17 12.70 6.04
C ALA A 127 6.07 12.03 7.43
N THR A 128 4.87 11.99 7.99
CA THR A 128 4.61 11.21 9.21
C THR A 128 4.53 9.73 8.86
N LEU A 129 5.45 8.93 9.40
CA LEU A 129 5.47 7.48 9.22
C LEU A 129 4.36 6.81 10.03
N LEU A 130 3.48 6.06 9.37
CA LEU A 130 2.47 5.19 9.99
C LEU A 130 2.94 3.73 9.91
N ILE A 131 3.26 3.13 11.03
CA ILE A 131 3.87 1.80 11.09
C ILE A 131 3.39 1.05 12.33
N GLN A 132 3.10 -0.24 12.21
CA GLN A 132 2.84 -1.08 13.37
C GLN A 132 4.09 -1.13 14.27
N GLU A 133 3.90 -1.02 15.60
CA GLU A 133 5.01 -1.03 16.55
C GLU A 133 5.90 -2.27 16.40
N ALA A 134 5.30 -3.44 16.15
CA ALA A 134 6.03 -4.68 15.92
C ALA A 134 6.92 -4.64 14.67
N GLU A 135 6.45 -3.99 13.59
CA GLU A 135 7.24 -3.80 12.37
C GLU A 135 8.39 -2.83 12.60
N TYR A 136 8.12 -1.74 13.34
CA TYR A 136 9.17 -0.78 13.69
C TYR A 136 10.30 -1.43 14.48
N VAL A 137 9.97 -2.25 15.48
CA VAL A 137 10.98 -2.99 16.25
C VAL A 137 11.77 -3.93 15.33
N ALA A 138 11.08 -4.72 14.51
CA ALA A 138 11.74 -5.67 13.61
C ALA A 138 12.65 -4.97 12.59
N ALA A 139 12.15 -3.92 11.90
CA ALA A 139 12.88 -3.29 10.81
C ALA A 139 14.02 -2.35 11.29
N PHE A 140 13.84 -1.66 12.42
CA PHE A 140 14.79 -0.62 12.86
C PHE A 140 15.67 -1.03 14.04
N HIS A 141 15.22 -1.98 14.88
CA HIS A 141 15.99 -2.42 16.03
C HIS A 141 16.59 -3.82 15.85
N GLU A 142 15.95 -4.68 15.05
CA GLU A 142 16.35 -6.07 14.84
C GLU A 142 16.36 -6.45 13.35
N PRO A 143 16.94 -5.62 12.45
CA PRO A 143 16.83 -5.83 11.00
C PRO A 143 17.40 -7.16 10.52
N GLU A 144 18.35 -7.74 11.26
CA GLU A 144 18.91 -9.07 10.99
C GLU A 144 17.89 -10.20 11.24
N SER A 145 16.77 -9.93 11.89
CA SER A 145 15.71 -10.92 12.13
C SER A 145 15.02 -11.37 10.85
N ASN A 146 15.08 -10.54 9.78
CA ASN A 146 14.53 -10.87 8.47
C ASN A 146 15.54 -10.54 7.36
N PRO A 147 16.00 -11.54 6.58
CA PRO A 147 17.01 -11.33 5.54
C PRO A 147 16.52 -10.51 4.33
N VAL A 148 15.22 -10.24 4.23
CA VAL A 148 14.62 -9.43 3.16
C VAL A 148 14.58 -7.95 3.52
N PHE A 149 14.78 -7.58 4.78
CA PHE A 149 14.95 -6.19 5.19
C PHE A 149 16.27 -5.61 4.62
N ARG A 150 16.17 -4.34 4.18
CA ARG A 150 17.31 -3.58 3.64
C ARG A 150 17.38 -2.20 4.30
N PRO A 151 17.92 -2.09 5.54
CA PRO A 151 17.95 -0.83 6.28
C PRO A 151 18.43 0.40 5.52
N PRO A 152 19.40 0.32 4.60
CA PRO A 152 19.81 1.49 3.82
C PRO A 152 18.68 2.15 3.02
N LEU A 153 17.61 1.43 2.66
CA LEU A 153 16.49 1.95 1.87
C LEU A 153 15.53 2.83 2.68
N TYR A 154 15.51 2.65 4.02
CA TYR A 154 14.58 3.34 4.92
C TYR A 154 15.26 3.96 6.15
N SER A 155 16.59 4.02 6.18
CA SER A 155 17.34 4.54 7.33
C SER A 155 16.99 5.97 7.71
N ASN A 156 16.61 6.83 6.74
CA ASN A 156 16.23 8.21 7.02
C ASN A 156 14.91 8.31 7.81
N LEU A 157 14.05 7.29 7.75
CA LEU A 157 12.79 7.27 8.48
C LEU A 157 12.96 7.14 10.00
N VAL A 158 14.17 6.82 10.48
CA VAL A 158 14.45 6.77 11.93
C VAL A 158 14.19 8.11 12.60
N ASP A 159 14.45 9.21 11.89
CA ASP A 159 14.28 10.59 12.39
C ASP A 159 12.92 11.20 12.03
N SER A 160 12.10 10.53 11.21
CA SER A 160 10.77 10.99 10.82
C SER A 160 9.83 11.08 12.04
N THR A 161 8.88 12.02 12.00
CA THR A 161 7.71 11.93 12.86
C THR A 161 7.02 10.60 12.61
N LYS A 162 6.61 9.88 13.67
CA LYS A 162 5.99 8.57 13.51
C LYS A 162 4.85 8.33 14.48
N ILE A 163 3.87 7.58 14.03
CA ILE A 163 2.79 7.04 14.84
C ILE A 163 2.97 5.53 14.86
N LEU A 164 3.33 4.98 16.03
CA LEU A 164 3.43 3.55 16.25
C LEU A 164 2.03 2.98 16.49
N LEU A 165 1.56 2.18 15.54
CA LEU A 165 0.22 1.62 15.53
C LEU A 165 0.18 0.31 16.34
N GLN A 166 -0.97 0.06 16.98
CA GLN A 166 -1.28 -1.19 17.67
C GLN A 166 -2.65 -1.70 17.20
N GLY A 167 -2.70 -2.25 15.99
CA GLY A 167 -3.94 -2.72 15.36
C GLY A 167 -4.41 -1.83 14.22
N ASP A 168 -5.72 -1.84 13.98
CA ASP A 168 -6.33 -1.10 12.88
C ASP A 168 -6.33 0.42 13.16
N TYR A 169 -6.16 1.24 12.11
CA TYR A 169 -6.03 2.68 12.26
C TYR A 169 -6.73 3.44 11.14
N ASP A 170 -7.54 4.44 11.49
CA ASP A 170 -8.18 5.36 10.56
C ASP A 170 -7.26 6.57 10.33
N VAL A 171 -6.71 6.68 9.12
CA VAL A 171 -5.65 7.64 8.82
C VAL A 171 -6.14 9.09 8.93
N PHE A 172 -7.33 9.38 8.41
CA PHE A 172 -7.89 10.74 8.38
C PHE A 172 -9.08 10.93 9.33
N GLY A 173 -9.54 9.86 10.01
CA GLY A 173 -10.60 9.92 11.01
C GLY A 173 -12.02 9.95 10.45
N ASP A 174 -12.20 9.66 9.16
CA ASP A 174 -13.50 9.64 8.47
C ASP A 174 -13.93 8.25 7.99
N GLY A 175 -13.10 7.24 8.23
CA GLY A 175 -13.33 5.84 7.86
C GLY A 175 -13.04 5.51 6.40
N LYS A 176 -12.57 6.47 5.58
CA LYS A 176 -12.31 6.24 4.15
C LYS A 176 -10.97 5.59 3.86
N VAL A 177 -9.98 5.78 4.73
CA VAL A 177 -8.61 5.25 4.58
C VAL A 177 -8.21 4.52 5.86
N MET A 178 -8.34 3.20 5.85
CA MET A 178 -8.13 2.35 7.01
C MET A 178 -6.92 1.45 6.83
N ILE A 179 -5.89 1.62 7.65
CA ILE A 179 -4.83 0.63 7.80
C ILE A 179 -5.39 -0.51 8.66
N LEU A 180 -5.30 -1.74 8.16
CA LEU A 180 -5.74 -2.94 8.86
C LEU A 180 -4.52 -3.78 9.23
N SER A 181 -4.29 -4.01 10.51
CA SER A 181 -3.21 -4.87 11.00
C SER A 181 -3.41 -6.32 10.53
N ALA A 182 -2.40 -6.87 9.87
CA ALA A 182 -2.43 -8.23 9.30
C ALA A 182 -1.07 -8.93 9.50
N PRO A 183 -0.59 -9.07 10.76
CA PRO A 183 0.74 -9.60 11.07
C PRO A 183 0.94 -11.04 10.59
N GLY A 184 2.21 -11.44 10.44
CA GLY A 184 2.62 -12.80 10.19
C GLY A 184 3.59 -12.94 9.03
N HIS A 185 3.36 -12.29 7.88
CA HIS A 185 4.35 -12.19 6.79
C HIS A 185 5.61 -11.52 7.33
N THR A 186 5.45 -10.33 7.88
CA THR A 186 6.37 -9.71 8.82
C THR A 186 5.66 -9.46 10.16
N PRO A 187 6.38 -9.12 11.25
CA PRO A 187 5.77 -8.97 12.59
C PRO A 187 4.66 -7.92 12.66
N GLY A 188 4.73 -6.89 11.82
CA GLY A 188 3.75 -5.81 11.78
C GLY A 188 3.16 -5.57 10.39
N HIS A 189 3.12 -6.59 9.52
CA HIS A 189 2.48 -6.47 8.22
C HIS A 189 1.06 -5.91 8.34
N GLN A 190 0.66 -5.08 7.38
CA GLN A 190 -0.65 -4.42 7.33
C GLN A 190 -1.20 -4.38 5.91
N THR A 191 -2.52 -4.25 5.78
CA THR A 191 -3.24 -4.07 4.52
C THR A 191 -3.94 -2.71 4.54
N LEU A 192 -4.32 -2.18 3.37
CA LEU A 192 -5.03 -0.90 3.29
C LEU A 192 -6.44 -1.11 2.76
N LYS A 193 -7.45 -0.61 3.49
CA LYS A 193 -8.83 -0.55 3.03
C LYS A 193 -9.19 0.88 2.69
N LEU A 194 -9.78 1.07 1.51
CA LEU A 194 -10.25 2.35 0.99
C LEU A 194 -11.75 2.31 0.75
N GLU A 195 -12.42 3.44 0.99
CA GLU A 195 -13.80 3.70 0.56
C GLU A 195 -13.73 4.76 -0.55
N LEU A 196 -13.87 4.33 -1.80
CA LEU A 196 -13.82 5.18 -2.99
C LEU A 196 -15.25 5.41 -3.49
N ASP A 197 -15.63 6.68 -3.71
CA ASP A 197 -17.04 7.07 -3.90
C ASP A 197 -17.65 6.47 -5.18
N ASN A 198 -16.87 6.34 -6.26
CA ASN A 198 -17.33 5.80 -7.54
C ASN A 198 -16.91 4.33 -7.78
N PHE A 199 -15.77 3.91 -7.22
CA PHE A 199 -15.26 2.55 -7.36
C PHE A 199 -15.86 1.61 -6.30
N GLY A 200 -16.17 2.14 -5.14
CA GLY A 200 -16.62 1.38 -3.96
C GLY A 200 -15.47 0.96 -3.05
N PRO A 201 -15.77 0.09 -2.06
CA PRO A 201 -14.77 -0.36 -1.11
C PRO A 201 -13.72 -1.25 -1.78
N LEU A 202 -12.45 -1.02 -1.42
CA LEU A 202 -11.28 -1.70 -1.96
C LEU A 202 -10.34 -2.09 -0.82
N ILE A 203 -9.71 -3.25 -0.92
CA ILE A 203 -8.60 -3.66 -0.05
C ILE A 203 -7.36 -3.93 -0.91
N LEU A 204 -6.24 -3.29 -0.56
CA LEU A 204 -4.90 -3.56 -1.06
C LEU A 204 -4.25 -4.57 -0.12
N SER A 205 -3.77 -5.70 -0.66
CA SER A 205 -3.41 -6.87 0.15
C SER A 205 -2.07 -6.77 0.89
N GLY A 206 -1.15 -5.90 0.43
CA GLY A 206 0.26 -6.12 0.74
C GLY A 206 0.66 -7.56 0.38
N ASP A 207 1.57 -8.12 1.14
CA ASP A 207 2.07 -9.48 0.99
C ASP A 207 1.27 -10.53 1.81
N LEU A 208 0.02 -10.20 2.15
CA LEU A 208 -0.89 -11.21 2.72
C LEU A 208 -1.03 -12.41 1.76
N TYR A 209 -0.94 -12.13 0.45
CA TYR A 209 -0.88 -13.11 -0.63
C TYR A 209 -0.01 -12.60 -1.78
N HIS A 210 0.91 -13.45 -2.27
CA HIS A 210 1.74 -13.13 -3.44
C HIS A 210 1.10 -13.59 -4.76
N PHE A 211 0.28 -14.66 -4.70
CA PHE A 211 -0.36 -15.27 -5.87
C PHE A 211 -1.83 -15.55 -5.57
N GLU A 212 -2.67 -15.58 -6.61
CA GLU A 212 -4.05 -16.06 -6.44
C GLU A 212 -4.08 -17.52 -5.94
N ALA A 213 -3.12 -18.34 -6.39
CA ALA A 213 -2.93 -19.70 -5.87
C ALA A 213 -2.64 -19.72 -4.36
N SER A 214 -1.81 -18.78 -3.86
CA SER A 214 -1.54 -18.65 -2.42
C SER A 214 -2.81 -18.37 -1.63
N ARG A 215 -3.69 -17.53 -2.17
CA ARG A 215 -4.98 -17.19 -1.57
C ARG A 215 -5.94 -18.39 -1.56
N LEU A 216 -6.08 -19.07 -2.70
CA LEU A 216 -6.98 -20.22 -2.86
C LEU A 216 -6.54 -21.42 -2.02
N LEU A 217 -5.24 -21.71 -2.01
CA LEU A 217 -4.65 -22.86 -1.32
C LEU A 217 -4.24 -22.55 0.12
N ARG A 218 -4.35 -21.26 0.54
CA ARG A 218 -3.94 -20.75 1.85
C ARG A 218 -2.47 -21.09 2.15
N ARG A 219 -1.59 -20.74 1.20
CA ARG A 219 -0.16 -20.94 1.32
C ARG A 219 0.52 -19.67 1.81
N THR A 220 1.57 -19.85 2.58
CA THR A 220 2.45 -18.79 3.06
C THR A 220 3.86 -19.02 2.55
N PRO A 221 4.65 -17.97 2.29
CA PRO A 221 6.04 -18.11 1.89
C PRO A 221 6.89 -18.80 2.97
N VAL A 222 7.99 -19.43 2.57
CA VAL A 222 8.93 -20.02 3.52
C VAL A 222 9.72 -18.98 4.34
N PHE A 223 9.77 -17.75 3.83
CA PHE A 223 10.40 -16.60 4.50
C PHE A 223 9.43 -15.78 5.36
N ASN A 224 8.21 -16.28 5.60
CA ASN A 224 7.24 -15.71 6.52
C ASN A 224 7.77 -15.73 7.96
N THR A 225 7.49 -14.70 8.73
CA THR A 225 7.87 -14.65 10.14
C THR A 225 7.05 -15.64 10.97
N ASP A 226 5.73 -15.67 10.77
CA ASP A 226 4.81 -16.59 11.44
C ASP A 226 3.65 -16.97 10.50
N SER A 227 3.72 -18.21 9.99
CA SER A 227 2.70 -18.72 9.06
C SER A 227 1.34 -18.89 9.72
N GLU A 228 1.26 -19.26 11.01
CA GLU A 228 -0.02 -19.42 11.70
C GLU A 228 -0.68 -18.05 11.93
N GLU A 229 0.12 -17.01 12.26
CA GLU A 229 -0.38 -15.64 12.38
C GLU A 229 -0.86 -15.12 11.04
N THR A 230 -0.12 -15.37 9.94
CA THR A 230 -0.57 -15.01 8.59
C THR A 230 -1.91 -15.65 8.26
N LEU A 231 -2.12 -16.93 8.59
CA LEU A 231 -3.41 -17.59 8.38
C LEU A 231 -4.54 -16.97 9.21
N ARG A 232 -4.26 -16.47 10.41
CA ARG A 232 -5.22 -15.68 11.21
C ARG A 232 -5.54 -14.34 10.55
N SER A 233 -4.51 -13.64 10.07
CA SER A 233 -4.64 -12.39 9.32
C SER A 233 -5.44 -12.57 8.03
N MET A 234 -5.18 -13.62 7.26
CA MET A 234 -5.98 -14.01 6.09
C MET A 234 -7.47 -14.15 6.46
N ASN A 235 -7.78 -14.85 7.56
CA ASN A 235 -9.17 -14.99 8.00
C ASN A 235 -9.81 -13.65 8.36
N LYS A 236 -9.10 -12.79 9.11
CA LYS A 236 -9.58 -11.45 9.49
C LYS A 236 -9.89 -10.61 8.25
N ILE A 237 -8.94 -10.53 7.31
CA ILE A 237 -9.09 -9.68 6.13
C ILE A 237 -10.16 -10.20 5.18
N GLU A 238 -10.30 -11.53 5.00
CA GLU A 238 -11.39 -12.10 4.19
C GLU A 238 -12.78 -11.86 4.81
N ILE A 239 -12.91 -11.86 6.15
CA ILE A 239 -14.16 -11.48 6.82
C ILE A 239 -14.48 -10.02 6.55
N ILE A 240 -13.52 -9.10 6.75
CA ILE A 240 -13.70 -7.65 6.49
C ILE A 240 -14.10 -7.43 5.02
N ARG A 241 -13.43 -8.11 4.08
CA ARG A 241 -13.75 -8.05 2.65
C ARG A 241 -15.20 -8.47 2.37
N GLN A 242 -15.63 -9.58 2.95
CA GLN A 242 -17.00 -10.09 2.75
C GLN A 242 -18.05 -9.17 3.36
N GLU A 243 -17.82 -8.68 4.58
CA GLU A 243 -18.75 -7.80 5.29
C GLU A 243 -18.88 -6.43 4.62
N SER A 244 -17.78 -5.88 4.09
CA SER A 244 -17.78 -4.59 3.38
C SER A 244 -18.15 -4.70 1.90
N GLY A 245 -18.15 -5.89 1.32
CA GLY A 245 -18.29 -6.09 -0.13
C GLY A 245 -17.09 -5.59 -0.92
N ALA A 246 -15.92 -5.43 -0.28
CA ALA A 246 -14.76 -4.82 -0.91
C ALA A 246 -14.21 -5.66 -2.07
N THR A 247 -13.85 -4.98 -3.15
CA THR A 247 -12.94 -5.49 -4.17
C THR A 247 -11.59 -5.75 -3.51
N PHE A 248 -10.90 -6.82 -3.92
CA PHE A 248 -9.62 -7.18 -3.35
C PHE A 248 -8.53 -7.13 -4.42
N TRP A 249 -7.58 -6.23 -4.27
CA TRP A 249 -6.41 -6.15 -5.14
C TRP A 249 -5.24 -6.89 -4.50
N LEU A 250 -4.83 -7.94 -5.19
CA LEU A 250 -3.64 -8.71 -4.87
C LEU A 250 -2.45 -7.96 -5.46
N GLU A 251 -1.65 -7.31 -4.63
CA GLU A 251 -0.71 -6.29 -5.07
C GLU A 251 0.33 -6.80 -6.06
N HIS A 252 0.84 -8.01 -5.88
CA HIS A 252 1.82 -8.60 -6.78
C HIS A 252 1.24 -9.25 -8.05
N SER A 253 -0.08 -9.14 -8.28
CA SER A 253 -0.71 -9.74 -9.45
C SER A 253 -0.45 -8.94 -10.73
N LEU A 254 0.39 -9.47 -11.64
CA LEU A 254 0.61 -8.89 -12.96
C LEU A 254 -0.67 -8.91 -13.82
N GLU A 255 -1.53 -9.93 -13.66
CA GLU A 255 -2.81 -10.01 -14.37
C GLU A 255 -3.72 -8.86 -13.95
N LEU A 256 -3.81 -8.58 -12.63
CA LEU A 256 -4.53 -7.42 -12.12
C LEU A 256 -3.91 -6.13 -12.67
N ALA A 257 -2.59 -5.95 -12.54
CA ALA A 257 -1.89 -4.75 -13.00
C ALA A 257 -2.17 -4.43 -14.47
N ASN A 258 -2.18 -5.45 -15.35
CA ASN A 258 -2.51 -5.32 -16.76
C ASN A 258 -3.96 -4.89 -17.01
N SER A 259 -4.85 -5.03 -16.05
CA SER A 259 -6.25 -4.60 -16.12
C SER A 259 -6.49 -3.21 -15.53
N LEU A 260 -5.52 -2.66 -14.79
CA LEU A 260 -5.64 -1.37 -14.14
C LEU A 260 -5.22 -0.21 -15.06
N ASN A 261 -5.82 0.94 -14.81
CA ASN A 261 -5.33 2.21 -15.33
C ASN A 261 -4.29 2.77 -14.35
N LEU A 262 -3.05 2.79 -14.77
CA LEU A 262 -1.95 3.39 -14.01
C LEU A 262 -2.00 4.92 -14.06
N SER A 263 -1.26 5.58 -13.15
CA SER A 263 -1.05 7.03 -13.19
C SER A 263 -0.70 7.49 -14.62
N PRO A 264 -1.24 8.65 -15.10
CA PRO A 264 -1.94 9.71 -14.35
C PRO A 264 -3.44 9.49 -14.09
N PHE A 265 -3.98 8.34 -14.46
CA PHE A 265 -5.36 8.00 -14.09
C PHE A 265 -5.47 7.70 -12.60
N TYR A 266 -6.67 7.86 -12.05
CA TYR A 266 -6.98 7.55 -10.65
C TYR A 266 -8.35 6.88 -10.53
N TYR A 267 -8.54 6.20 -9.42
CA TYR A 267 -9.81 5.65 -8.97
C TYR A 267 -10.36 6.54 -7.84
N GLU A 268 -11.69 6.80 -7.85
CA GLU A 268 -12.37 7.59 -6.83
C GLU A 268 -13.73 7.00 -6.43
#